data_abf506bf0d2172298b0a8fb14c4245af
#
_entry.id   abf506bf0d2172298b0a8fb14c4245af
#
_cell.length_a   1.000
_cell.length_b   1.000
_cell.length_c   1.000
_cell.angle_alpha   90.00
_cell.angle_beta   90.00
_cell.angle_gamma   90.00
#
_symmetry.space_group_name_H-M   'P 1'
#
loop_
_entity.id
_entity.type
_entity.pdbx_description
1 polymer ?
#
loop_
_entity_poly.entity_id
_entity_poly.type
_entity_poly.pdbx_seq_one_letter_code
_entity_poly.pdbx_strand_id
1 'polypeptide(L)'
;IKTNDIPAATQLFTTDWVVRYMVDNSLGRLYLEYFPDSPIKANLTYLLPGPIEKRTDSFDLSNLKVLDDAMGSGHILVYAFDLLIQMYEEQGYGKRDATDAILAHNLYGLEIDKRAYQLAYFSLMMKARQYNRRILSKLVRHNLHVFESTVDVPNEVFEKTNASKDTIDDLRTLVSTFRKAKLLGSIMHFEKRFDFHALFSAVNSLPDSTQLDLFGFQAAKNTLQS
;
A
#
# COMPACT_ATOMS: atom_id res chain seq x y z
N ILE A 1 -15.19 23.40 11.31
CA ILE A 1 -14.51 22.52 10.33
C ILE A 1 -15.59 21.61 9.77
N LYS A 2 -15.78 21.61 8.45
CA LYS A 2 -16.71 20.66 7.80
C LYS A 2 -16.10 19.26 7.87
N THR A 3 -16.94 18.22 7.91
CA THR A 3 -16.48 16.82 8.01
C THR A 3 -15.44 16.45 6.93
N ASN A 4 -15.57 17.03 5.73
CA ASN A 4 -14.63 16.82 4.63
C ASN A 4 -13.28 17.52 4.81
N ASP A 5 -13.17 18.47 5.73
CA ASP A 5 -11.94 19.25 6.00
C ASP A 5 -11.14 18.66 7.18
N ILE A 6 -11.73 17.72 7.94
CA ILE A 6 -11.10 17.12 9.12
C ILE A 6 -9.76 16.45 8.75
N PRO A 7 -9.65 15.63 7.70
CA PRO A 7 -8.37 15.01 7.36
C PRO A 7 -7.27 16.03 7.10
N ALA A 8 -7.58 17.09 6.38
CA ALA A 8 -6.61 18.16 6.09
C ALA A 8 -6.22 18.97 7.32
N ALA A 9 -7.16 19.18 8.25
CA ALA A 9 -6.93 19.97 9.47
C ALA A 9 -6.17 19.19 10.55
N THR A 10 -6.20 17.85 10.49
CA THR A 10 -5.54 16.96 11.46
C THR A 10 -4.28 16.32 10.93
N GLN A 11 -3.88 16.63 9.69
CA GLN A 11 -2.72 16.06 9.05
C GLN A 11 -1.43 16.52 9.76
N LEU A 12 -0.73 15.57 10.38
CA LEU A 12 0.56 15.77 11.03
C LEU A 12 1.64 15.09 10.18
N PHE A 13 2.71 15.83 9.88
CA PHE A 13 3.87 15.25 9.23
C PHE A 13 4.76 14.56 10.27
N THR A 14 5.03 13.27 10.05
CA THR A 14 5.93 12.52 10.92
C THR A 14 7.36 13.05 10.77
N THR A 15 8.00 13.39 11.90
CA THR A 15 9.37 13.91 11.91
C THR A 15 10.37 12.84 11.51
N ASP A 16 11.48 13.24 10.90
CA ASP A 16 12.49 12.32 10.32
C ASP A 16 13.00 11.28 11.31
N TRP A 17 13.31 11.68 12.55
CA TRP A 17 13.82 10.74 13.55
C TRP A 17 12.78 9.67 13.95
N VAL A 18 11.48 10.00 13.97
CA VAL A 18 10.41 9.03 14.24
C VAL A 18 10.30 8.04 13.08
N VAL A 19 10.33 8.55 11.84
CA VAL A 19 10.32 7.71 10.63
C VAL A 19 11.45 6.69 10.68
N ARG A 20 12.69 7.15 10.94
CA ARG A 20 13.86 6.28 11.05
C ARG A 20 13.71 5.29 12.19
N TYR A 21 13.32 5.76 13.37
CA TYR A 21 13.09 4.89 14.53
C TYR A 21 12.11 3.76 14.21
N MET A 22 10.99 4.08 13.58
CA MET A 22 9.97 3.07 13.21
C MET A 22 10.50 2.06 12.20
N VAL A 23 11.13 2.52 11.13
CA VAL A 23 11.60 1.64 10.04
C VAL A 23 12.84 0.85 10.46
N ASP A 24 13.79 1.44 11.19
CA ASP A 24 14.99 0.76 11.67
C ASP A 24 14.62 -0.40 12.63
N ASN A 25 13.62 -0.19 13.49
CA ASN A 25 13.20 -1.17 14.50
C ASN A 25 12.10 -2.15 14.00
N SER A 26 11.59 -1.98 12.81
CA SER A 26 10.68 -2.92 12.15
C SER A 26 11.37 -3.61 10.98
N LEU A 27 11.41 -2.96 9.82
CA LEU A 27 11.98 -3.49 8.59
C LEU A 27 13.48 -3.81 8.75
N GLY A 28 14.26 -2.87 9.31
CA GLY A 28 15.69 -3.04 9.51
C GLY A 28 16.00 -4.19 10.48
N ARG A 29 15.31 -4.20 11.63
CA ARG A 29 15.46 -5.27 12.62
C ARG A 29 15.07 -6.63 12.04
N LEU A 30 13.95 -6.73 11.36
CA LEU A 30 13.50 -7.97 10.71
C LEU A 30 14.56 -8.51 9.74
N TYR A 31 15.14 -7.63 8.91
CA TYR A 31 16.19 -8.06 7.99
C TYR A 31 17.43 -8.60 8.73
N LEU A 32 17.85 -7.95 9.83
CA LEU A 32 18.97 -8.42 10.64
C LEU A 32 18.69 -9.75 11.38
N GLU A 33 17.42 -10.11 11.61
CA GLU A 33 17.06 -11.43 12.15
C GLU A 33 17.41 -12.56 11.17
N TYR A 34 17.36 -12.28 9.86
CA TYR A 34 17.80 -13.22 8.82
C TYR A 34 19.28 -13.08 8.46
N PHE A 35 19.80 -11.85 8.48
CA PHE A 35 21.18 -11.51 8.09
C PHE A 35 21.88 -10.71 9.21
N PRO A 36 22.28 -11.34 10.33
CA PRO A 36 22.84 -10.62 11.48
C PRO A 36 24.13 -9.85 11.19
N ASP A 37 24.90 -10.32 10.21
CA ASP A 37 26.19 -9.74 9.80
C ASP A 37 26.04 -8.73 8.65
N SER A 38 24.83 -8.39 8.28
CA SER A 38 24.56 -7.43 7.20
C SER A 38 25.18 -6.07 7.46
N PRO A 39 25.87 -5.47 6.46
CA PRO A 39 26.44 -4.14 6.56
C PRO A 39 25.39 -3.03 6.76
N ILE A 40 24.12 -3.29 6.42
CA ILE A 40 23.01 -2.36 6.63
C ILE A 40 22.91 -1.92 8.08
N LYS A 41 23.30 -2.78 9.03
CA LYS A 41 23.28 -2.49 10.47
C LYS A 41 23.97 -1.17 10.84
N ALA A 42 25.05 -0.82 10.13
CA ALA A 42 25.77 0.43 10.35
C ALA A 42 24.95 1.69 9.95
N ASN A 43 23.95 1.53 9.10
CA ASN A 43 23.09 2.62 8.61
C ASN A 43 21.81 2.79 9.44
N LEU A 44 21.48 1.83 10.32
CA LEU A 44 20.29 1.86 11.18
C LEU A 44 20.57 2.69 12.44
N THR A 45 20.52 4.01 12.29
CA THR A 45 20.96 4.97 13.32
C THR A 45 20.11 4.90 14.61
N TYR A 46 18.84 4.53 14.48
CA TYR A 46 17.88 4.47 15.59
C TYR A 46 17.51 3.04 15.99
N LEU A 47 18.30 2.05 15.54
CA LEU A 47 18.09 0.67 15.95
C LEU A 47 18.30 0.54 17.46
N LEU A 48 17.30 0.02 18.17
CA LEU A 48 17.39 -0.20 19.60
C LEU A 48 18.45 -1.26 19.93
N PRO A 49 19.28 -1.01 20.94
CA PRO A 49 20.24 -2.01 21.42
C PRO A 49 19.50 -3.22 22.00
N GLY A 50 20.06 -4.40 21.78
CA GLY A 50 19.51 -5.65 22.30
C GLY A 50 19.88 -6.84 21.43
N PRO A 51 19.63 -8.06 21.90
CA PRO A 51 19.88 -9.26 21.11
C PRO A 51 18.97 -9.29 19.89
N ILE A 52 19.54 -9.70 18.76
CA ILE A 52 18.80 -10.00 17.53
C ILE A 52 18.79 -11.51 17.41
N GLU A 53 17.62 -12.10 17.60
CA GLU A 53 17.44 -13.55 17.48
C GLU A 53 17.47 -13.92 16.00
N LYS A 54 18.36 -14.85 15.65
CA LYS A 54 18.49 -15.31 14.26
C LYS A 54 17.31 -16.20 13.88
N ARG A 55 16.65 -15.86 12.79
CA ARG A 55 15.66 -16.72 12.14
C ARG A 55 16.34 -17.77 11.27
N THR A 56 15.66 -18.91 11.12
CA THR A 56 16.15 -20.08 10.34
C THR A 56 15.23 -20.47 9.21
N ASP A 57 14.04 -19.86 9.14
CA ASP A 57 13.12 -20.03 8.03
C ASP A 57 13.64 -19.34 6.76
N SER A 58 13.11 -19.70 5.60
CA SER A 58 13.52 -19.11 4.33
C SER A 58 13.04 -17.65 4.24
N PHE A 59 13.93 -16.75 3.84
CA PHE A 59 13.63 -15.35 3.58
C PHE A 59 13.71 -15.06 2.10
N ASP A 60 12.63 -14.50 1.56
CA ASP A 60 12.58 -13.97 0.21
C ASP A 60 12.18 -12.50 0.26
N LEU A 61 13.10 -11.64 -0.13
CA LEU A 61 12.90 -10.19 -0.12
C LEU A 61 11.74 -9.75 -1.02
N SER A 62 11.47 -10.47 -2.11
CA SER A 62 10.35 -10.18 -3.01
C SER A 62 8.98 -10.37 -2.36
N ASN A 63 8.91 -11.24 -1.34
CA ASN A 63 7.70 -11.54 -0.59
C ASN A 63 7.51 -10.65 0.64
N LEU A 64 8.53 -9.86 1.01
CA LEU A 64 8.43 -8.93 2.12
C LEU A 64 7.50 -7.76 1.78
N LYS A 65 6.56 -7.47 2.67
CA LYS A 65 5.59 -6.39 2.49
C LYS A 65 5.67 -5.39 3.62
N VAL A 66 5.83 -4.13 3.25
CA VAL A 66 5.82 -2.98 4.17
C VAL A 66 4.53 -2.21 3.90
N LEU A 67 3.65 -2.19 4.87
CA LEU A 67 2.38 -1.46 4.81
C LEU A 67 2.45 -0.25 5.74
N ASP A 68 2.12 0.92 5.19
CA ASP A 68 1.77 2.12 5.94
C ASP A 68 0.29 2.40 5.70
N ASP A 69 -0.53 2.10 6.70
CA ASP A 69 -1.99 2.14 6.61
C ASP A 69 -2.59 3.53 6.85
N ALA A 70 -1.73 4.52 7.12
CA ALA A 70 -2.05 5.94 7.24
C ALA A 70 -0.87 6.79 6.71
N MET A 71 -0.48 6.56 5.46
CA MET A 71 0.82 6.98 4.90
C MET A 71 1.03 8.49 4.83
N GLY A 72 -0.02 9.30 4.93
CA GLY A 72 0.09 10.76 4.83
C GLY A 72 0.82 11.18 3.55
N SER A 73 1.91 11.90 3.70
CA SER A 73 2.80 12.32 2.61
C SER A 73 3.89 11.28 2.24
N GLY A 74 3.86 10.08 2.83
CA GLY A 74 4.68 8.93 2.46
C GLY A 74 6.10 8.90 3.04
N HIS A 75 6.40 9.66 4.11
CA HIS A 75 7.75 9.72 4.68
C HIS A 75 8.28 8.35 5.10
N ILE A 76 7.44 7.51 5.73
CA ILE A 76 7.81 6.15 6.14
C ILE A 76 8.15 5.30 4.92
N LEU A 77 7.30 5.33 3.89
CA LEU A 77 7.51 4.57 2.66
C LEU A 77 8.77 5.03 1.89
N VAL A 78 9.06 6.34 1.88
CA VAL A 78 10.25 6.89 1.23
C VAL A 78 11.53 6.44 1.93
N TYR A 79 11.56 6.41 3.25
CA TYR A 79 12.71 5.90 3.99
C TYR A 79 12.83 4.37 3.90
N ALA A 80 11.72 3.65 3.97
CA ALA A 80 11.69 2.20 3.75
C ALA A 80 12.20 1.83 2.35
N PHE A 81 11.91 2.66 1.33
CA PHE A 81 12.44 2.48 -0.01
C PHE A 81 13.98 2.51 -0.03
N ASP A 82 14.60 3.49 0.63
CA ASP A 82 16.07 3.60 0.71
C ASP A 82 16.69 2.37 1.40
N LEU A 83 16.03 1.87 2.44
CA LEU A 83 16.51 0.69 3.15
C LEU A 83 16.34 -0.58 2.30
N LEU A 84 15.21 -0.74 1.62
CA LEU A 84 14.98 -1.86 0.70
C LEU A 84 15.95 -1.87 -0.48
N ILE A 85 16.31 -0.73 -1.04
CA ILE A 85 17.36 -0.66 -2.07
C ILE A 85 18.67 -1.27 -1.57
N GLN A 86 19.10 -0.94 -0.34
CA GLN A 86 20.32 -1.49 0.24
C GLN A 86 20.22 -3.02 0.43
N MET A 87 19.06 -3.51 0.87
CA MET A 87 18.80 -4.95 1.02
C MET A 87 18.87 -5.68 -0.33
N TYR A 88 18.27 -5.11 -1.38
CA TYR A 88 18.33 -5.68 -2.72
C TYR A 88 19.76 -5.67 -3.30
N GLU A 89 20.50 -4.57 -3.10
CA GLU A 89 21.90 -4.47 -3.54
C GLU A 89 22.78 -5.51 -2.84
N GLU A 90 22.59 -5.71 -1.53
CA GLU A 90 23.31 -6.76 -0.77
C GLU A 90 23.01 -8.16 -1.31
N GLN A 91 21.80 -8.41 -1.80
CA GLN A 91 21.41 -9.67 -2.44
C GLN A 91 21.82 -9.76 -3.93
N GLY A 92 22.57 -8.78 -4.44
CA GLY A 92 23.13 -8.80 -5.79
C GLY A 92 22.23 -8.23 -6.88
N TYR A 93 21.12 -7.60 -6.54
CA TYR A 93 20.24 -6.95 -7.53
C TYR A 93 20.81 -5.60 -7.99
N GLY A 94 20.62 -5.28 -9.26
CA GLY A 94 20.89 -3.94 -9.77
C GLY A 94 19.87 -2.92 -9.28
N LYS A 95 20.29 -1.65 -9.06
CA LYS A 95 19.43 -0.57 -8.56
C LYS A 95 18.14 -0.39 -9.34
N ARG A 96 18.19 -0.58 -10.66
CA ARG A 96 17.03 -0.43 -11.52
C ARG A 96 15.99 -1.52 -11.26
N ASP A 97 16.42 -2.78 -11.21
CA ASP A 97 15.52 -3.92 -11.02
C ASP A 97 15.00 -3.94 -9.59
N ALA A 98 15.83 -3.59 -8.60
CA ALA A 98 15.43 -3.35 -7.22
C ALA A 98 14.33 -2.29 -7.12
N THR A 99 14.49 -1.15 -7.80
CA THR A 99 13.47 -0.07 -7.83
C THR A 99 12.12 -0.59 -8.31
N ASP A 100 12.12 -1.33 -9.41
CA ASP A 100 10.90 -1.87 -10.01
C ASP A 100 10.23 -2.91 -9.07
N ALA A 101 11.02 -3.79 -8.46
CA ALA A 101 10.56 -4.80 -7.51
C ALA A 101 9.95 -4.15 -6.24
N ILE A 102 10.63 -3.16 -5.67
CA ILE A 102 10.18 -2.45 -4.45
C ILE A 102 8.81 -1.81 -4.67
N LEU A 103 8.63 -1.09 -5.77
CA LEU A 103 7.36 -0.43 -6.09
C LEU A 103 6.23 -1.43 -6.36
N ALA A 104 6.54 -2.52 -7.06
CA ALA A 104 5.54 -3.51 -7.45
C ALA A 104 5.16 -4.48 -6.32
N HIS A 105 6.09 -4.80 -5.40
CA HIS A 105 5.92 -5.94 -4.51
C HIS A 105 6.10 -5.64 -3.03
N ASN A 106 6.91 -4.63 -2.65
CA ASN A 106 7.28 -4.44 -1.26
C ASN A 106 6.50 -3.33 -0.55
N LEU A 107 6.28 -2.18 -1.19
CA LEU A 107 5.68 -1.02 -0.54
C LEU A 107 4.17 -0.96 -0.80
N TYR A 108 3.43 -0.79 0.27
CA TYR A 108 1.98 -0.65 0.30
C TYR A 108 1.62 0.56 1.15
N GLY A 109 0.69 1.39 0.66
CA GLY A 109 0.25 2.58 1.39
C GLY A 109 -1.24 2.81 1.25
N LEU A 110 -1.88 3.18 2.36
CA LEU A 110 -3.28 3.55 2.40
C LEU A 110 -3.42 4.97 2.93
N GLU A 111 -4.35 5.76 2.36
CA GLU A 111 -4.61 7.13 2.77
C GLU A 111 -6.08 7.49 2.57
N ILE A 112 -6.61 8.37 3.42
CA ILE A 112 -7.99 8.88 3.31
C ILE A 112 -8.04 10.22 2.55
N ASP A 113 -6.98 11.02 2.61
CA ASP A 113 -6.88 12.31 1.90
C ASP A 113 -6.18 12.12 0.55
N LYS A 114 -6.93 12.37 -0.52
CA LYS A 114 -6.42 12.27 -1.89
C LYS A 114 -5.21 13.18 -2.16
N ARG A 115 -5.12 14.35 -1.50
CA ARG A 115 -3.99 15.28 -1.65
C ARG A 115 -2.73 14.72 -1.01
N ALA A 116 -2.87 14.16 0.19
CA ALA A 116 -1.77 13.48 0.87
C ALA A 116 -1.27 12.28 0.06
N TYR A 117 -2.19 11.45 -0.46
CA TYR A 117 -1.85 10.37 -1.41
C TYR A 117 -1.05 10.88 -2.62
N GLN A 118 -1.50 11.96 -3.26
CA GLN A 118 -0.79 12.52 -4.42
C GLN A 118 0.63 12.95 -4.06
N LEU A 119 0.80 13.55 -2.87
CA LEU A 119 2.11 13.94 -2.36
C LEU A 119 2.99 12.72 -2.05
N ALA A 120 2.43 11.69 -1.42
CA ALA A 120 3.14 10.43 -1.15
C ALA A 120 3.60 9.76 -2.45
N TYR A 121 2.69 9.65 -3.42
CA TYR A 121 3.02 9.10 -4.74
C TYR A 121 4.15 9.89 -5.42
N PHE A 122 4.03 11.22 -5.45
CA PHE A 122 5.07 12.07 -6.03
C PHE A 122 6.42 11.89 -5.32
N SER A 123 6.43 11.90 -3.99
CA SER A 123 7.64 11.74 -3.18
C SER A 123 8.31 10.39 -3.43
N LEU A 124 7.51 9.31 -3.47
CA LEU A 124 8.00 7.97 -3.74
C LEU A 124 8.54 7.83 -5.17
N MET A 125 7.87 8.41 -6.18
CA MET A 125 8.31 8.40 -7.56
C MET A 125 9.60 9.21 -7.76
N MET A 126 9.75 10.35 -7.07
CA MET A 126 10.98 11.13 -7.09
C MET A 126 12.13 10.39 -6.40
N LYS A 127 11.86 9.65 -5.32
CA LYS A 127 12.82 8.76 -4.68
C LYS A 127 13.25 7.65 -5.64
N ALA A 128 12.31 6.95 -6.25
CA ALA A 128 12.59 5.89 -7.24
C ALA A 128 13.42 6.39 -8.42
N ARG A 129 13.20 7.63 -8.88
CA ARG A 129 13.97 8.25 -9.96
C ARG A 129 15.46 8.44 -9.63
N GLN A 130 15.84 8.56 -8.37
CA GLN A 130 17.24 8.65 -7.97
C GLN A 130 18.02 7.37 -8.34
N TYR A 131 17.34 6.23 -8.31
CA TYR A 131 17.90 4.91 -8.60
C TYR A 131 17.60 4.41 -10.02
N ASN A 132 16.45 4.79 -10.59
CA ASN A 132 16.04 4.46 -11.95
C ASN A 132 15.60 5.72 -12.70
N ARG A 133 16.51 6.34 -13.46
CA ARG A 133 16.24 7.61 -14.18
C ARG A 133 15.08 7.53 -15.18
N ARG A 134 14.77 6.31 -15.68
CA ARG A 134 13.71 6.08 -16.67
C ARG A 134 12.36 5.72 -16.04
N ILE A 135 12.25 5.70 -14.71
CA ILE A 135 11.03 5.25 -14.02
C ILE A 135 9.81 6.08 -14.43
N LEU A 136 9.94 7.38 -14.65
CA LEU A 136 8.84 8.27 -15.01
C LEU A 136 8.43 8.18 -16.50
N SER A 137 9.17 7.46 -17.35
CA SER A 137 8.84 7.29 -18.77
C SER A 137 8.05 6.02 -19.07
N LYS A 138 7.64 5.28 -18.05
CA LYS A 138 6.85 4.05 -18.18
C LYS A 138 5.71 4.03 -17.17
N LEU A 139 4.69 3.24 -17.46
CA LEU A 139 3.67 2.94 -16.47
C LEU A 139 4.29 2.18 -15.29
N VAL A 140 4.18 2.74 -14.09
CA VAL A 140 4.76 2.15 -12.88
C VAL A 140 3.68 1.44 -12.10
N ARG A 141 3.88 0.15 -11.86
CA ARG A 141 3.04 -0.60 -10.93
C ARG A 141 3.41 -0.21 -9.49
N HIS A 142 2.43 0.19 -8.70
CA HIS A 142 2.59 0.52 -7.28
C HIS A 142 1.35 0.07 -6.49
N ASN A 143 1.47 0.02 -5.16
CA ASN A 143 0.39 -0.41 -4.28
C ASN A 143 0.02 0.70 -3.27
N LEU A 144 -0.05 1.95 -3.73
CA LEU A 144 -0.59 3.06 -2.95
C LEU A 144 -2.05 3.24 -3.33
N HIS A 145 -2.93 3.36 -2.32
CA HIS A 145 -4.36 3.47 -2.53
C HIS A 145 -4.98 4.54 -1.63
N VAL A 146 -6.05 5.15 -2.14
CA VAL A 146 -6.91 6.06 -1.37
C VAL A 146 -8.16 5.29 -0.93
N PHE A 147 -8.57 5.48 0.32
CA PHE A 147 -9.87 5.01 0.76
C PHE A 147 -10.97 5.83 0.05
N GLU A 148 -11.74 5.17 -0.79
CA GLU A 148 -12.92 5.75 -1.41
C GLU A 148 -14.17 5.16 -0.76
N SER A 149 -15.12 6.04 -0.40
CA SER A 149 -16.42 5.58 0.10
C SER A 149 -17.24 5.05 -1.06
N THR A 150 -17.85 3.88 -0.87
CA THR A 150 -18.79 3.32 -1.82
C THR A 150 -20.08 4.13 -1.84
N VAL A 151 -20.70 4.22 -3.01
CA VAL A 151 -22.06 4.75 -3.18
C VAL A 151 -23.10 3.68 -2.86
N ASP A 152 -24.37 4.08 -2.81
CA ASP A 152 -25.46 3.12 -2.71
C ASP A 152 -25.57 2.33 -4.02
N VAL A 153 -25.38 1.02 -3.90
CA VAL A 153 -25.47 0.08 -5.03
C VAL A 153 -26.84 -0.60 -5.00
N PRO A 154 -27.65 -0.47 -6.07
CA PRO A 154 -28.93 -1.17 -6.15
C PRO A 154 -28.74 -2.69 -6.07
N ASN A 155 -29.66 -3.39 -5.40
CA ASN A 155 -29.59 -4.85 -5.27
C ASN A 155 -29.54 -5.59 -6.63
N GLU A 156 -30.19 -5.05 -7.63
CA GLU A 156 -30.19 -5.56 -9.01
C GLU A 156 -28.78 -5.69 -9.63
N VAL A 157 -27.84 -4.86 -9.17
CA VAL A 157 -26.44 -4.93 -9.63
C VAL A 157 -25.78 -6.20 -9.14
N PHE A 158 -26.01 -6.56 -7.88
CA PHE A 158 -25.46 -7.80 -7.29
C PHE A 158 -26.06 -9.05 -7.94
N GLU A 159 -27.33 -9.00 -8.32
CA GLU A 159 -28.03 -10.11 -8.98
C GLU A 159 -27.56 -10.33 -10.44
N LYS A 160 -27.00 -9.30 -11.06
CA LYS A 160 -26.40 -9.41 -12.41
C LYS A 160 -25.03 -10.08 -12.41
N THR A 161 -24.41 -10.30 -11.25
CA THR A 161 -23.19 -11.07 -11.16
C THR A 161 -23.52 -12.56 -11.33
N ASN A 162 -22.70 -13.29 -12.09
CA ASN A 162 -22.79 -14.75 -12.17
C ASN A 162 -22.11 -15.43 -10.98
N ALA A 163 -22.23 -14.85 -9.79
CA ALA A 163 -21.53 -15.29 -8.59
C ALA A 163 -22.42 -16.16 -7.70
N SER A 164 -21.81 -16.92 -6.82
CA SER A 164 -22.52 -17.67 -5.78
C SER A 164 -23.21 -16.70 -4.81
N LYS A 165 -24.25 -17.20 -4.12
CA LYS A 165 -24.96 -16.42 -3.10
C LYS A 165 -24.02 -15.89 -2.02
N ASP A 166 -23.07 -16.70 -1.57
CA ASP A 166 -22.09 -16.32 -0.54
C ASP A 166 -21.18 -15.19 -1.04
N THR A 167 -20.74 -15.24 -2.30
CA THR A 167 -19.96 -14.17 -2.91
C THR A 167 -20.73 -12.87 -3.05
N ILE A 168 -22.03 -12.95 -3.38
CA ILE A 168 -22.93 -11.79 -3.43
C ILE A 168 -23.09 -11.17 -2.05
N ASP A 169 -23.29 -11.96 -1.02
CA ASP A 169 -23.42 -11.48 0.36
C ASP A 169 -22.10 -10.86 0.88
N ASP A 170 -20.97 -11.40 0.44
CA ASP A 170 -19.64 -10.82 0.68
C ASP A 170 -19.47 -9.46 0.00
N LEU A 171 -19.88 -9.32 -1.25
CA LEU A 171 -19.88 -8.04 -1.97
C LEU A 171 -20.77 -7.01 -1.27
N ARG A 172 -21.97 -7.38 -0.84
CA ARG A 172 -22.86 -6.49 -0.08
C ARG A 172 -22.22 -6.02 1.21
N THR A 173 -21.57 -6.94 1.93
CA THR A 173 -20.85 -6.64 3.18
C THR A 173 -19.73 -5.65 2.94
N LEU A 174 -18.89 -5.88 1.92
CA LEU A 174 -17.83 -4.96 1.55
C LEU A 174 -18.36 -3.57 1.18
N VAL A 175 -19.35 -3.50 0.28
CA VAL A 175 -19.96 -2.23 -0.14
C VAL A 175 -20.50 -1.48 1.08
N SER A 176 -21.20 -2.14 1.99
CA SER A 176 -21.75 -1.51 3.20
C SER A 176 -20.66 -1.01 4.15
N THR A 177 -19.59 -1.78 4.33
CA THR A 177 -18.45 -1.42 5.18
C THR A 177 -17.72 -0.20 4.61
N PHE A 178 -17.48 -0.19 3.29
CA PHE A 178 -16.78 0.92 2.63
C PHE A 178 -17.61 2.21 2.48
N ARG A 179 -18.90 2.23 2.81
CA ARG A 179 -19.68 3.48 2.84
C ARG A 179 -19.07 4.56 3.72
N LYS A 180 -18.41 4.16 4.82
CA LYS A 180 -17.74 5.05 5.76
C LYS A 180 -16.23 5.05 5.62
N ALA A 181 -15.69 4.56 4.49
CA ALA A 181 -14.26 4.37 4.31
C ALA A 181 -13.45 5.66 4.53
N LYS A 182 -13.92 6.80 4.00
CA LYS A 182 -13.27 8.11 4.21
C LYS A 182 -13.33 8.64 5.64
N LEU A 183 -14.23 8.11 6.47
CA LEU A 183 -14.31 8.49 7.88
C LEU A 183 -13.47 7.56 8.75
N LEU A 184 -13.48 6.28 8.45
CA LEU A 184 -12.86 5.24 9.29
C LEU A 184 -11.41 4.95 8.87
N GLY A 185 -11.10 5.04 7.57
CA GLY A 185 -9.75 4.75 7.07
C GLY A 185 -9.26 3.38 7.52
N SER A 186 -8.04 3.32 8.02
CA SER A 186 -7.37 2.10 8.48
C SER A 186 -7.99 1.43 9.71
N ILE A 187 -8.89 2.11 10.43
CA ILE A 187 -9.59 1.51 11.57
C ILE A 187 -10.81 0.67 11.18
N MET A 188 -11.13 0.56 9.88
CA MET A 188 -12.17 -0.35 9.43
C MET A 188 -11.84 -1.79 9.82
N HIS A 189 -12.85 -2.47 10.37
CA HIS A 189 -12.73 -3.87 10.78
C HIS A 189 -13.62 -4.77 9.95
N PHE A 190 -13.08 -5.95 9.60
CA PHE A 190 -13.82 -6.99 8.91
C PHE A 190 -13.96 -8.20 9.84
N GLU A 191 -15.18 -8.64 10.07
CA GLU A 191 -15.47 -9.76 10.97
C GLU A 191 -15.12 -11.13 10.37
N LYS A 192 -14.96 -11.19 9.04
CA LYS A 192 -14.65 -12.43 8.32
C LYS A 192 -13.55 -12.23 7.28
N ARG A 193 -12.97 -13.34 6.86
CA ARG A 193 -12.08 -13.38 5.69
C ARG A 193 -12.91 -13.49 4.42
N PHE A 194 -12.51 -12.76 3.39
CA PHE A 194 -13.13 -12.76 2.08
C PHE A 194 -12.30 -13.57 1.08
N ASP A 195 -12.98 -14.28 0.18
CA ASP A 195 -12.34 -14.82 -1.02
C ASP A 195 -12.25 -13.72 -2.09
N PHE A 196 -11.15 -12.99 -2.07
CA PHE A 196 -10.93 -11.89 -3.01
C PHE A 196 -10.87 -12.37 -4.47
N HIS A 197 -10.46 -13.62 -4.75
CA HIS A 197 -10.47 -14.14 -6.11
C HIS A 197 -11.89 -14.29 -6.64
N ALA A 198 -12.79 -14.87 -5.84
CA ALA A 198 -14.19 -14.98 -6.18
C ALA A 198 -14.87 -13.61 -6.34
N LEU A 199 -14.55 -12.66 -5.44
CA LEU A 199 -15.06 -11.28 -5.48
C LEU A 199 -14.61 -10.54 -6.76
N PHE A 200 -13.33 -10.60 -7.11
CA PHE A 200 -12.81 -9.98 -8.33
C PHE A 200 -13.41 -10.61 -9.60
N SER A 201 -13.58 -11.94 -9.62
CA SER A 201 -14.23 -12.63 -10.72
C SER A 201 -15.69 -12.17 -10.89
N ALA A 202 -16.43 -12.05 -9.79
CA ALA A 202 -17.81 -11.57 -9.79
C ALA A 202 -17.92 -10.13 -10.32
N VAL A 203 -17.07 -9.21 -9.84
CA VAL A 203 -17.06 -7.81 -10.29
C VAL A 203 -16.67 -7.72 -11.76
N ASN A 204 -15.69 -8.49 -12.22
CA ASN A 204 -15.25 -8.49 -13.61
C ASN A 204 -16.28 -9.10 -14.57
N SER A 205 -17.25 -9.87 -14.07
CA SER A 205 -18.36 -10.39 -14.87
C SER A 205 -19.43 -9.34 -15.19
N LEU A 206 -19.42 -8.21 -14.46
CA LEU A 206 -20.35 -7.11 -14.71
C LEU A 206 -19.97 -6.32 -15.96
N PRO A 207 -20.96 -5.76 -16.71
CA PRO A 207 -20.71 -4.82 -17.79
C PRO A 207 -19.89 -3.61 -17.31
N ASP A 208 -19.01 -3.08 -18.16
CA ASP A 208 -18.12 -1.96 -17.83
C ASP A 208 -18.83 -0.75 -17.21
N SER A 209 -20.04 -0.42 -17.70
CA SER A 209 -20.88 0.66 -17.15
C SER A 209 -21.30 0.42 -15.69
N THR A 210 -21.53 -0.83 -15.33
CA THR A 210 -21.99 -1.23 -13.99
C THR A 210 -20.81 -1.34 -13.01
N GLN A 211 -19.62 -1.76 -13.49
CA GLN A 211 -18.39 -1.79 -12.69
C GLN A 211 -17.98 -0.38 -12.24
N LEU A 212 -18.18 0.63 -13.08
CA LEU A 212 -17.88 2.02 -12.77
C LEU A 212 -18.71 2.57 -11.60
N ASP A 213 -19.97 2.13 -11.48
CA ASP A 213 -20.89 2.59 -10.44
C ASP A 213 -20.63 1.95 -9.08
N LEU A 214 -20.14 0.69 -9.04
CA LEU A 214 -19.93 -0.07 -7.80
C LEU A 214 -18.87 0.54 -6.87
N PHE A 215 -17.80 1.07 -7.43
CA PHE A 215 -16.62 1.51 -6.67
C PHE A 215 -16.20 2.97 -6.93
N GLY A 216 -16.98 3.74 -7.68
CA GLY A 216 -16.57 5.09 -8.10
C GLY A 216 -15.32 5.08 -8.99
N PHE A 217 -15.05 3.98 -9.65
CA PHE A 217 -13.80 3.66 -10.37
C PHE A 217 -13.56 4.44 -11.68
N GLN A 218 -14.32 5.49 -11.97
CA GLN A 218 -14.03 6.33 -13.13
C GLN A 218 -12.60 6.93 -13.10
N ALA A 219 -12.03 7.10 -11.89
CA ALA A 219 -10.67 7.60 -11.77
C ALA A 219 -9.58 6.55 -12.06
N ALA A 220 -9.81 5.28 -11.81
CA ALA A 220 -8.77 4.25 -11.92
C ALA A 220 -8.57 3.75 -13.36
N LYS A 221 -9.63 3.67 -14.17
CA LYS A 221 -9.52 3.18 -15.55
C LYS A 221 -8.83 4.19 -16.47
N ASN A 222 -9.03 5.48 -16.23
CA ASN A 222 -8.38 6.56 -17.01
C ASN A 222 -6.88 6.70 -16.67
N THR A 223 -6.45 6.24 -15.49
CA THR A 223 -5.02 6.25 -15.09
C THR A 223 -4.27 5.01 -15.60
N LEU A 224 -5.00 3.96 -16.01
CA LEU A 224 -4.42 2.72 -16.54
C LEU A 224 -4.37 2.69 -18.08
N GLN A 225 -5.03 3.63 -18.75
CA GLN A 225 -5.07 3.73 -20.23
C GLN A 225 -4.37 4.98 -20.78
N SER A 226 -3.91 5.89 -19.93
CA SER A 226 -3.05 7.03 -20.26
C SER A 226 -1.63 6.81 -19.75
#